data_1b6a806c7bf971ddea2925a82f3f5177
#
_entry.id   1b6a806c7bf971ddea2925a82f3f5177
#
_cell.length_a   1.000
_cell.length_b   1.000
_cell.length_c   1.000
_cell.angle_alpha   90.00
_cell.angle_beta   90.00
_cell.angle_gamma   90.00
#
_symmetry.space_group_name_H-M   'P 1'
#
loop_
_entity.id
_entity.type
_entity.pdbx_description
1 polymer ?
#
loop_
_entity_poly.entity_id
_entity_poly.type
_entity_poly.pdbx_seq_one_letter_code
_entity_poly.pdbx_strand_id
1 'polypeptide(L)'
;MYKRQIYIADTTDLVADEKTDYLLINAKRGFRSSLVANAWMYREGEELYLCCDSGVVKVSMEQYDMTAKSYRMILDYIYVDGEKYDIDRVDTFRLASDADKIVLEPEVLNYSMNDPYVSVFLEGYDEKATVCLLSEMDKLTYQKLKPGIYTFRIAILDGADGAVVESANYKIEKETEMYQNWWFKLYVIFIAGLVLIWVTWFITRTQAQRTLLKQKYELEYAKKQIQMGNETILSIARTVDAKDSNTSEHSFRVSEYSVAIAKRLQYSKEKCENLRQMALLHDIGKIGIPDAILNKPGRLTDEEYAVMKTHVTRGGEILKDFTMIDNVSVGALYHHERYDGSGYCVGLKGEEIPLDARIIGIADAFDAMTANRVYRKQLDIDFVIGELKRCSGTQFDPKLVDILLSLIEDGTIDVEKLYAKSKDCLLYTSPS
;
A
#
# COMPACT_ATOMS: atom_id res chain seq x y z
N MET A 1 34.74 60.98 41.23
CA MET A 1 33.56 61.86 41.20
C MET A 1 32.62 61.51 42.34
N TYR A 2 32.98 61.77 43.58
CA TYR A 2 32.27 61.20 44.75
C TYR A 2 31.68 62.30 45.67
N LYS A 3 31.18 63.34 45.08
CA LYS A 3 30.60 64.48 45.86
C LYS A 3 29.22 64.27 46.46
N ARG A 4 28.64 63.01 46.35
CA ARG A 4 27.29 62.70 46.84
C ARG A 4 27.26 61.50 47.81
N GLN A 5 28.45 61.20 48.39
CA GLN A 5 28.61 60.11 49.34
C GLN A 5 29.29 60.59 50.58
N ILE A 6 28.81 60.17 51.73
CA ILE A 6 29.39 60.44 53.01
C ILE A 6 29.70 59.09 53.65
N TYR A 7 30.89 58.87 54.04
CA TYR A 7 31.36 57.70 54.77
C TYR A 7 31.53 58.09 56.25
N ILE A 8 30.90 57.35 57.13
CA ILE A 8 31.01 57.49 58.58
C ILE A 8 31.58 56.18 59.10
N ALA A 9 32.75 56.22 59.72
CA ALA A 9 33.40 55.07 60.33
C ALA A 9 33.91 55.39 61.71
N ASP A 10 34.13 54.39 62.54
CA ASP A 10 34.78 54.56 63.83
C ASP A 10 36.26 54.97 63.64
N THR A 11 36.70 56.01 64.32
CA THR A 11 38.03 56.48 64.21
C THR A 11 39.10 55.55 64.80
N THR A 12 38.72 54.66 65.71
CA THR A 12 39.61 53.66 66.28
C THR A 12 39.97 52.59 65.27
N ASP A 13 38.97 52.16 64.48
CA ASP A 13 39.16 51.16 63.41
C ASP A 13 39.96 51.72 62.25
N LEU A 14 39.70 52.96 61.87
CA LEU A 14 40.44 53.66 60.83
C LEU A 14 41.96 53.83 61.16
N VAL A 15 42.34 53.93 62.44
CA VAL A 15 43.74 54.08 62.92
C VAL A 15 44.44 52.71 63.01
N ALA A 16 43.63 51.60 63.15
CA ALA A 16 44.19 50.27 63.32
C ALA A 16 44.58 49.59 61.98
N ASP A 17 44.27 50.21 60.85
CA ASP A 17 44.48 49.68 59.47
C ASP A 17 43.76 48.31 59.24
N GLU A 18 42.74 48.08 59.99
CA GLU A 18 41.84 46.92 59.85
C GLU A 18 40.67 47.28 58.92
N LYS A 19 40.04 46.26 58.28
CA LYS A 19 38.82 46.40 57.46
C LYS A 19 37.77 47.16 58.31
N THR A 20 37.56 48.41 58.02
CA THR A 20 36.69 49.29 58.82
C THR A 20 35.32 49.26 58.27
N ASP A 21 34.36 48.88 59.11
CA ASP A 21 32.93 49.03 58.78
C ASP A 21 32.61 50.53 58.72
N TYR A 22 31.97 50.91 57.63
CA TYR A 22 31.60 52.32 57.44
C TYR A 22 30.10 52.45 57.12
N LEU A 23 29.55 53.53 57.60
CA LEU A 23 28.22 53.94 57.18
C LEU A 23 28.30 54.77 55.90
N LEU A 24 27.63 54.36 54.88
CA LEU A 24 27.55 55.08 53.61
C LEU A 24 26.26 55.85 53.47
N ILE A 25 26.29 57.15 53.47
CA ILE A 25 25.12 58.01 53.24
C ILE A 25 25.24 58.55 51.81
N ASN A 26 24.24 58.18 50.93
CA ASN A 26 24.18 58.59 49.54
C ASN A 26 22.75 58.92 49.11
N ALA A 27 22.51 59.19 47.82
CA ALA A 27 21.20 59.56 47.31
C ALA A 27 20.14 58.51 47.49
N LYS A 28 20.52 57.21 47.45
CA LYS A 28 19.59 56.06 47.68
C LYS A 28 19.18 55.98 49.13
N ARG A 29 19.99 56.58 50.07
CA ARG A 29 19.77 56.59 51.51
C ARG A 29 19.37 57.98 52.02
N GLY A 30 18.69 58.72 51.21
CA GLY A 30 18.07 59.99 51.59
C GLY A 30 18.97 61.25 51.45
N PHE A 31 20.29 61.09 51.18
CA PHE A 31 21.17 62.23 50.98
C PHE A 31 21.18 62.61 49.50
N ARG A 32 20.28 63.51 49.09
CA ARG A 32 20.14 63.95 47.69
C ARG A 32 20.98 65.15 47.30
N SER A 33 21.59 65.80 48.23
CA SER A 33 22.39 66.96 48.00
C SER A 33 23.88 66.63 47.71
N SER A 34 24.59 67.51 46.99
CA SER A 34 26.02 67.34 46.79
C SER A 34 26.77 68.19 47.79
N LEU A 35 27.83 67.64 48.37
CA LEU A 35 28.77 68.45 49.20
C LEU A 35 29.44 69.49 48.32
N VAL A 36 29.49 70.74 48.76
CA VAL A 36 30.25 71.78 48.05
C VAL A 36 31.73 71.54 48.20
N ALA A 37 32.52 72.02 47.22
CA ALA A 37 33.99 71.95 47.30
C ALA A 37 34.46 72.74 48.56
N ASN A 38 35.30 72.11 49.37
CA ASN A 38 35.72 72.61 50.64
C ASN A 38 34.59 72.83 51.65
N ALA A 39 33.62 71.95 51.64
CA ALA A 39 32.53 72.02 52.60
C ALA A 39 33.03 71.98 54.03
N TRP A 40 32.59 72.94 54.80
CA TRP A 40 32.75 72.92 56.26
C TRP A 40 31.72 71.98 56.86
N MET A 41 32.17 71.23 57.84
CA MET A 41 31.38 70.33 58.62
C MET A 41 31.41 70.80 60.10
N TYR A 42 30.23 70.89 60.65
CA TYR A 42 30.13 71.24 62.07
C TYR A 42 29.33 70.15 62.78
N ARG A 43 29.84 69.70 63.92
CA ARG A 43 29.18 68.68 64.75
C ARG A 43 28.82 69.33 66.10
N GLU A 44 27.55 69.18 66.50
CA GLU A 44 27.05 69.59 67.81
C GLU A 44 26.33 68.42 68.46
N GLY A 45 26.97 67.78 69.41
CA GLY A 45 26.49 66.53 69.99
C GLY A 45 26.35 65.39 68.95
N GLU A 46 25.18 64.85 68.80
CA GLU A 46 24.87 63.81 67.83
C GLU A 46 24.34 64.38 66.53
N GLU A 47 24.45 65.70 66.32
CA GLU A 47 24.01 66.34 65.07
C GLU A 47 25.17 66.78 64.23
N LEU A 48 25.15 66.41 62.93
CA LEU A 48 26.12 66.76 61.92
C LEU A 48 25.52 67.73 60.91
N TYR A 49 26.12 68.88 60.76
CA TYR A 49 25.71 69.90 59.80
C TYR A 49 26.70 69.95 58.64
N LEU A 50 26.19 69.77 57.44
CA LEU A 50 26.96 69.64 56.19
C LEU A 50 26.61 70.78 55.24
N CYS A 51 27.64 71.44 54.72
CA CYS A 51 27.44 72.43 53.66
C CYS A 51 27.25 71.76 52.31
N CYS A 52 26.04 71.86 51.72
CA CYS A 52 25.68 71.27 50.46
C CYS A 52 25.27 72.32 49.43
N ASP A 53 25.17 71.91 48.20
CA ASP A 53 24.63 72.72 47.10
C ASP A 53 23.20 73.25 47.32
N SER A 54 22.42 72.55 48.08
CA SER A 54 21.09 72.92 48.51
C SER A 54 20.98 73.70 49.80
N GLY A 55 22.16 74.08 50.41
CA GLY A 55 22.22 74.73 51.70
C GLY A 55 22.87 73.88 52.79
N VAL A 56 22.57 74.15 54.04
CA VAL A 56 23.09 73.35 55.17
C VAL A 56 22.11 72.21 55.44
N VAL A 57 22.63 70.98 55.32
CA VAL A 57 21.86 69.75 55.59
C VAL A 57 22.26 69.29 56.99
N LYS A 58 21.27 69.09 57.83
CA LYS A 58 21.39 68.50 59.18
C LYS A 58 21.20 66.99 59.10
N VAL A 59 22.14 66.27 59.64
CA VAL A 59 22.11 64.78 59.74
C VAL A 59 22.17 64.43 61.23
N SER A 60 21.16 63.80 61.81
CA SER A 60 21.17 63.34 63.18
C SER A 60 21.88 61.99 63.25
N MET A 61 22.98 61.94 63.99
CA MET A 61 23.73 60.68 64.17
C MET A 61 23.06 59.72 65.14
N GLU A 62 22.18 60.22 66.00
CA GLU A 62 21.42 59.38 66.97
C GLU A 62 20.45 58.41 66.27
N GLN A 63 20.06 58.74 65.07
CA GLN A 63 19.17 57.95 64.27
C GLN A 63 19.89 56.81 63.48
N TYR A 64 21.19 56.77 63.52
CA TYR A 64 22.02 55.83 62.77
C TYR A 64 22.68 54.81 63.72
N ASP A 65 21.87 53.75 63.99
CA ASP A 65 22.40 52.58 64.75
C ASP A 65 23.19 51.69 63.77
N MET A 66 24.51 51.70 63.90
CA MET A 66 25.42 50.87 63.11
C MET A 66 25.30 49.37 63.45
N THR A 67 24.68 49.05 64.55
CA THR A 67 24.46 47.63 64.97
C THR A 67 23.17 47.00 64.48
N ALA A 68 22.23 47.83 64.08
CA ALA A 68 20.95 47.33 63.61
C ALA A 68 21.06 46.81 62.15
N LYS A 69 21.10 45.50 61.98
CA LYS A 69 21.12 44.83 60.70
C LYS A 69 19.77 44.32 60.37
N SER A 70 18.98 45.07 59.58
CA SER A 70 17.63 44.65 59.14
C SER A 70 17.55 44.79 57.61
N TYR A 71 17.30 43.68 56.98
CA TYR A 71 17.22 43.59 55.54
C TYR A 71 15.92 42.93 55.12
N ARG A 72 15.41 43.24 53.97
CA ARG A 72 14.33 42.52 53.31
C ARG A 72 14.68 42.29 51.85
N MET A 73 14.79 41.05 51.46
CA MET A 73 15.06 40.64 50.10
C MET A 73 13.78 40.36 49.38
N ILE A 74 13.62 40.91 48.19
CA ILE A 74 12.43 40.79 47.36
C ILE A 74 12.88 40.51 45.93
N LEU A 75 12.26 39.55 45.27
CA LEU A 75 12.38 39.34 43.83
C LEU A 75 10.95 39.41 43.27
N ASP A 76 10.55 40.62 42.89
CA ASP A 76 9.17 40.85 42.43
C ASP A 76 8.99 40.43 40.99
N TYR A 77 10.04 40.52 40.17
CA TYR A 77 9.94 40.33 38.73
C TYR A 77 11.11 39.53 38.18
N ILE A 78 10.77 38.70 37.16
CA ILE A 78 11.71 38.06 36.28
C ILE A 78 11.44 38.56 34.85
N TYR A 79 12.48 38.88 34.10
CA TYR A 79 12.36 39.14 32.69
C TYR A 79 12.72 37.87 31.91
N VAL A 80 11.84 37.42 31.07
CA VAL A 80 12.06 36.26 30.18
C VAL A 80 12.03 36.78 28.74
N ASP A 81 13.14 36.66 28.04
CA ASP A 81 13.34 37.16 26.66
C ASP A 81 12.92 38.60 26.42
N GLY A 82 13.03 39.43 27.51
CA GLY A 82 12.69 40.86 27.52
C GLY A 82 11.29 41.19 28.00
N GLU A 83 10.42 40.21 28.18
CA GLU A 83 9.11 40.40 28.79
C GLU A 83 9.15 40.26 30.31
N LYS A 84 8.39 41.12 31.00
CA LYS A 84 8.36 41.20 32.45
C LYS A 84 7.25 40.30 33.06
N TYR A 85 7.65 39.44 33.98
CA TYR A 85 6.71 38.53 34.70
C TYR A 85 6.80 38.79 36.22
N ASP A 86 5.63 38.81 36.87
CA ASP A 86 5.50 38.97 38.33
C ASP A 86 5.62 37.62 39.01
N ILE A 87 6.41 37.51 40.07
CA ILE A 87 6.65 36.28 40.83
C ILE A 87 6.22 36.38 42.32
N ASP A 88 5.69 37.50 42.75
CA ASP A 88 5.40 37.78 44.18
C ASP A 88 4.39 36.78 44.84
N ARG A 89 3.76 35.90 44.05
CA ARG A 89 2.73 34.97 44.55
C ARG A 89 2.95 33.50 44.16
N VAL A 90 4.11 33.15 43.64
CA VAL A 90 4.31 31.82 43.09
C VAL A 90 5.48 31.10 43.75
N ASP A 91 5.22 29.98 44.38
CA ASP A 91 6.27 29.16 45.04
C ASP A 91 7.33 28.68 44.06
N THR A 92 6.96 28.52 42.76
CA THR A 92 7.84 28.06 41.68
C THR A 92 7.47 28.79 40.41
N PHE A 93 8.38 29.55 39.83
CA PHE A 93 8.22 30.21 38.55
C PHE A 93 8.47 29.22 37.41
N ARG A 94 7.52 29.06 36.50
CA ARG A 94 7.66 28.15 35.36
C ARG A 94 8.08 28.91 34.11
N LEU A 95 9.22 28.49 33.55
CA LEU A 95 9.72 28.95 32.27
C LEU A 95 9.25 28.04 31.16
N ALA A 96 8.77 28.62 30.09
CA ALA A 96 8.45 27.87 28.88
C ALA A 96 9.71 27.17 28.31
N SER A 97 9.51 26.08 27.60
CA SER A 97 10.59 25.29 27.05
C SER A 97 11.48 26.07 26.06
N ASP A 98 10.92 27.04 25.35
CA ASP A 98 11.57 27.88 24.34
C ASP A 98 12.27 29.13 24.92
N ALA A 99 12.09 29.41 26.21
CA ALA A 99 12.75 30.56 26.87
C ALA A 99 14.28 30.45 26.77
N ASP A 100 14.96 31.47 26.20
CA ASP A 100 16.40 31.45 25.97
C ASP A 100 17.16 32.26 27.04
N LYS A 101 16.60 33.37 27.48
CA LYS A 101 17.26 34.32 28.38
C LYS A 101 16.35 34.70 29.52
N ILE A 102 16.88 34.62 30.76
CA ILE A 102 16.24 35.19 31.94
C ILE A 102 17.11 36.28 32.56
N VAL A 103 16.48 37.32 33.07
CA VAL A 103 17.16 38.37 33.83
C VAL A 103 16.46 38.48 35.18
N LEU A 104 17.22 38.28 36.25
CA LEU A 104 16.77 38.43 37.62
C LEU A 104 17.23 39.81 38.14
N GLU A 105 16.30 40.54 38.72
CA GLU A 105 16.56 41.86 39.27
C GLU A 105 16.11 41.88 40.73
N PRO A 106 16.89 41.25 41.64
CA PRO A 106 16.51 41.20 43.05
C PRO A 106 16.67 42.58 43.70
N GLU A 107 15.69 42.96 44.46
CA GLU A 107 15.74 44.17 45.30
C GLU A 107 16.02 43.81 46.76
N VAL A 108 17.01 44.48 47.31
CA VAL A 108 17.29 44.34 48.75
C VAL A 108 16.96 45.66 49.44
N LEU A 109 15.90 45.64 50.22
CA LEU A 109 15.58 46.79 51.09
C LEU A 109 16.50 46.75 52.27
N ASN A 110 17.43 47.65 52.29
CA ASN A 110 18.39 47.77 53.37
C ASN A 110 17.91 48.86 54.34
N TYR A 111 17.48 48.47 55.52
CA TYR A 111 17.05 49.36 56.59
C TYR A 111 18.22 49.73 57.53
N SER A 112 19.37 49.09 57.31
CA SER A 112 20.63 49.45 57.98
C SER A 112 21.37 50.50 57.17
N MET A 113 22.31 51.15 57.80
CA MET A 113 23.16 52.15 57.13
C MET A 113 24.40 51.58 56.48
N ASN A 114 24.66 50.32 56.65
CA ASN A 114 25.84 49.63 56.08
C ASN A 114 25.58 49.22 54.63
N ASP A 115 26.66 49.05 53.86
CA ASP A 115 26.60 48.47 52.53
C ASP A 115 27.05 47.00 52.62
N PRO A 116 26.07 46.05 52.79
CA PRO A 116 26.43 44.67 53.07
C PRO A 116 26.92 43.97 51.80
N TYR A 117 27.68 42.89 52.03
CA TYR A 117 27.97 41.95 50.96
C TYR A 117 26.74 41.09 50.64
N VAL A 118 26.49 40.91 49.37
CA VAL A 118 25.39 40.06 48.87
C VAL A 118 25.97 38.89 48.10
N SER A 119 25.57 37.69 48.42
CA SER A 119 25.90 36.49 47.70
C SER A 119 24.73 36.08 46.85
N VAL A 120 24.94 35.90 45.56
CA VAL A 120 23.93 35.41 44.59
C VAL A 120 24.39 34.13 43.94
N PHE A 121 23.49 33.15 43.79
CA PHE A 121 23.79 31.83 43.29
C PHE A 121 22.55 31.20 42.65
N LEU A 122 22.67 30.78 41.41
CA LEU A 122 21.65 29.97 40.76
C LEU A 122 22.08 28.49 40.79
N GLU A 123 21.54 27.74 41.76
CA GLU A 123 21.81 26.32 41.91
C GLU A 123 21.36 25.58 40.66
N GLY A 124 22.22 24.74 40.09
CA GLY A 124 22.01 24.04 38.84
C GLY A 124 22.58 24.75 37.60
N TYR A 125 23.04 26.00 37.74
CA TYR A 125 23.68 26.74 36.64
C TYR A 125 25.07 27.29 37.04
N ASP A 126 25.20 28.00 38.18
CA ASP A 126 26.43 28.60 38.65
C ASP A 126 27.34 27.54 39.30
N GLU A 127 28.64 27.61 39.02
CA GLU A 127 29.62 26.75 39.69
C GLU A 127 29.97 27.29 41.09
N LYS A 128 29.93 28.61 41.29
CA LYS A 128 30.24 29.32 42.56
C LYS A 128 29.31 30.52 42.74
N ALA A 129 29.03 30.84 43.97
CA ALA A 129 28.31 32.05 44.32
C ALA A 129 29.13 33.30 43.96
N THR A 130 28.45 34.30 43.40
CA THR A 130 29.00 35.62 43.17
C THR A 130 28.79 36.48 44.40
N VAL A 131 29.86 37.04 44.95
CA VAL A 131 29.78 37.92 46.13
C VAL A 131 30.20 39.32 45.71
N CYS A 132 29.37 40.33 45.98
CA CYS A 132 29.61 41.73 45.70
C CYS A 132 28.98 42.62 46.78
N LEU A 133 29.36 43.89 46.78
CA LEU A 133 28.63 44.87 47.65
C LEU A 133 27.21 45.09 47.11
N LEU A 134 26.24 45.34 47.96
CA LEU A 134 24.86 45.62 47.57
C LEU A 134 24.78 46.80 46.59
N SER A 135 25.60 47.81 46.78
CA SER A 135 25.65 48.98 45.89
C SER A 135 26.23 48.68 44.49
N GLU A 136 26.97 47.57 44.32
CA GLU A 136 27.59 47.11 43.08
C GLU A 136 26.81 46.01 42.40
N MET A 137 25.71 45.54 43.03
CA MET A 137 24.91 44.46 42.50
C MET A 137 24.16 44.92 41.25
N ASP A 138 24.50 44.30 40.12
CA ASP A 138 23.84 44.49 38.82
C ASP A 138 22.77 43.46 38.58
N LYS A 139 22.01 43.62 37.48
CA LYS A 139 21.03 42.62 36.99
C LYS A 139 21.73 41.33 36.61
N LEU A 140 21.20 40.21 37.09
CA LEU A 140 21.75 38.89 36.85
C LEU A 140 21.11 38.28 35.60
N THR A 141 21.96 37.94 34.64
CA THR A 141 21.49 37.39 33.35
C THR A 141 21.94 35.96 33.19
N TYR A 142 21.00 35.09 32.95
CA TYR A 142 21.21 33.66 32.64
C TYR A 142 20.68 33.33 31.25
N GLN A 143 21.42 32.55 30.47
CA GLN A 143 21.07 32.19 29.11
C GLN A 143 21.18 30.68 28.89
N LYS A 144 20.36 30.14 27.98
CA LYS A 144 20.39 28.73 27.58
C LYS A 144 20.26 27.75 28.75
N LEU A 145 19.39 28.09 29.68
CA LEU A 145 19.05 27.16 30.77
C LEU A 145 18.55 25.82 30.17
N LYS A 146 19.09 24.73 30.67
CA LYS A 146 18.57 23.38 30.31
C LYS A 146 17.24 23.15 31.01
N PRO A 147 16.36 22.27 30.46
CA PRO A 147 15.18 21.85 31.20
C PRO A 147 15.54 21.27 32.56
N GLY A 148 14.84 21.71 33.58
CA GLY A 148 15.11 21.30 34.97
C GLY A 148 14.65 22.31 36.00
N ILE A 149 14.96 22.02 37.24
CA ILE A 149 14.62 22.86 38.41
C ILE A 149 15.88 23.56 38.86
N TYR A 150 15.80 24.88 39.03
CA TYR A 150 16.83 25.76 39.50
C TYR A 150 16.36 26.43 40.79
N THR A 151 17.30 26.70 41.71
CA THR A 151 17.01 27.48 42.94
C THR A 151 17.91 28.72 42.93
N PHE A 152 17.30 29.88 42.69
CA PHE A 152 17.98 31.14 42.86
C PHE A 152 18.06 31.48 44.37
N ARG A 153 19.28 31.58 44.88
CA ARG A 153 19.58 31.96 46.24
C ARG A 153 20.20 33.34 46.29
N ILE A 154 19.66 34.19 47.12
CA ILE A 154 20.26 35.46 47.49
C ILE A 154 20.45 35.49 48.97
N ALA A 155 21.65 35.88 49.42
CA ALA A 155 21.96 35.94 50.84
C ALA A 155 22.77 37.18 51.17
N ILE A 156 22.53 37.77 52.30
CA ILE A 156 23.30 38.87 52.85
C ILE A 156 24.32 38.29 53.82
N LEU A 157 25.58 38.73 53.65
CA LEU A 157 26.71 38.25 54.40
C LEU A 157 27.22 39.30 55.38
N ASP A 158 27.75 38.87 56.53
CA ASP A 158 28.47 39.70 57.49
C ASP A 158 29.96 39.76 57.11
N GLY A 159 30.25 40.55 56.07
CA GLY A 159 31.57 40.63 55.47
C GLY A 159 31.70 39.76 54.20
N ALA A 160 32.76 39.89 53.42
CA ALA A 160 32.96 39.22 52.13
C ALA A 160 32.99 37.70 52.23
N ASP A 161 33.51 37.14 53.32
CA ASP A 161 33.57 35.71 53.63
C ASP A 161 32.79 35.39 54.91
N GLY A 162 31.88 36.26 55.31
CA GLY A 162 31.16 36.21 56.58
C GLY A 162 30.01 35.22 56.60
N ALA A 163 29.42 35.08 57.80
CA ALA A 163 28.23 34.26 57.98
C ALA A 163 27.01 34.89 57.27
N VAL A 164 26.06 34.03 56.84
CA VAL A 164 24.80 34.48 56.27
C VAL A 164 23.94 35.13 57.37
N VAL A 165 23.58 36.37 57.15
CA VAL A 165 22.68 37.13 58.03
C VAL A 165 21.23 36.84 57.72
N GLU A 166 20.90 36.87 56.42
CA GLU A 166 19.55 36.60 55.91
C GLU A 166 19.65 36.01 54.53
N SER A 167 18.69 35.14 54.13
CA SER A 167 18.65 34.53 52.81
C SER A 167 17.25 34.36 52.28
N ALA A 168 17.10 34.47 50.97
CA ALA A 168 15.86 34.15 50.29
C ALA A 168 16.14 33.18 49.12
N ASN A 169 15.20 32.28 48.84
CA ASN A 169 15.31 31.29 47.81
C ASN A 169 14.07 31.34 46.89
N TYR A 170 14.29 31.30 45.59
CA TYR A 170 13.23 31.33 44.58
C TYR A 170 13.44 30.16 43.63
N LYS A 171 12.40 29.36 43.43
CA LYS A 171 12.42 28.19 42.55
C LYS A 171 12.02 28.59 41.12
N ILE A 172 12.77 28.14 40.16
CA ILE A 172 12.56 28.35 38.73
C ILE A 172 12.56 26.96 38.06
N GLU A 173 11.48 26.59 37.38
CA GLU A 173 11.35 25.32 36.67
C GLU A 173 11.30 25.61 35.19
N LYS A 174 12.24 25.11 34.40
CA LYS A 174 12.20 25.16 32.94
C LYS A 174 11.59 23.88 32.41
N GLU A 175 10.52 24.01 31.63
CA GLU A 175 9.79 22.90 31.04
C GLU A 175 10.63 22.19 29.98
N THR A 176 10.38 20.89 29.81
CA THR A 176 10.98 20.06 28.76
C THR A 176 10.25 20.25 27.45
N GLU A 177 10.95 20.32 26.33
CA GLU A 177 10.33 20.32 25.03
C GLU A 177 9.62 18.99 24.74
N MET A 178 8.47 19.05 24.05
CA MET A 178 7.62 17.87 23.80
C MET A 178 8.38 16.70 23.16
N TYR A 179 9.31 16.98 22.24
CA TYR A 179 10.08 15.93 21.56
C TYR A 179 11.14 15.24 22.45
N GLN A 180 11.51 15.84 23.58
CA GLN A 180 12.43 15.24 24.54
C GLN A 180 11.75 14.22 25.43
N ASN A 181 10.42 14.30 25.56
CA ASN A 181 9.64 13.38 26.38
C ASN A 181 9.64 11.97 25.79
N TRP A 182 9.84 10.96 26.63
CA TRP A 182 9.88 9.55 26.26
C TRP A 182 8.58 9.06 25.57
N TRP A 183 7.40 9.54 26.03
CA TRP A 183 6.12 9.19 25.44
C TRP A 183 5.96 9.74 24.01
N PHE A 184 6.52 10.93 23.72
CA PHE A 184 6.51 11.49 22.37
C PHE A 184 7.34 10.64 21.40
N LYS A 185 8.51 10.16 21.85
CA LYS A 185 9.37 9.25 21.06
C LYS A 185 8.63 7.94 20.75
N LEU A 186 7.92 7.37 21.75
CA LEU A 186 7.08 6.18 21.54
C LEU A 186 5.93 6.46 20.57
N TYR A 187 5.28 7.61 20.68
CA TYR A 187 4.22 8.03 19.75
C TYR A 187 4.73 8.09 18.30
N VAL A 188 5.90 8.70 18.07
CA VAL A 188 6.53 8.78 16.73
C VAL A 188 6.85 7.38 16.20
N ILE A 189 7.42 6.49 17.03
CA ILE A 189 7.69 5.09 16.65
C ILE A 189 6.39 4.35 16.31
N PHE A 190 5.34 4.56 17.08
CA PHE A 190 4.02 3.95 16.83
C PHE A 190 3.44 4.41 15.49
N ILE A 191 3.45 5.70 15.22
CA ILE A 191 2.98 6.24 13.92
C ILE A 191 3.83 5.70 12.75
N ALA A 192 5.16 5.66 12.91
CA ALA A 192 6.04 5.09 11.90
C ALA A 192 5.72 3.61 11.62
N GLY A 193 5.40 2.84 12.67
CA GLY A 193 4.95 1.44 12.58
C GLY A 193 3.63 1.31 11.80
N LEU A 194 2.63 2.15 12.09
CA LEU A 194 1.36 2.17 11.36
C LEU A 194 1.55 2.50 9.88
N VAL A 195 2.39 3.48 9.56
CA VAL A 195 2.73 3.84 8.18
C VAL A 195 3.40 2.67 7.47
N LEU A 196 4.33 1.97 8.11
CA LEU A 196 4.99 0.80 7.55
C LEU A 196 3.99 -0.33 7.25
N ILE A 197 3.09 -0.63 8.19
CA ILE A 197 2.02 -1.62 8.02
C ILE A 197 1.11 -1.21 6.86
N TRP A 198 0.73 0.04 6.77
CA TRP A 198 -0.12 0.54 5.69
C TRP A 198 0.57 0.44 4.33
N VAL A 199 1.85 0.82 4.23
CA VAL A 199 2.65 0.72 3.00
C VAL A 199 2.79 -0.74 2.56
N THR A 200 3.14 -1.67 3.49
CA THR A 200 3.25 -3.10 3.17
C THR A 200 1.91 -3.69 2.72
N TRP A 201 0.82 -3.35 3.42
CA TRP A 201 -0.52 -3.78 3.02
C TRP A 201 -0.90 -3.22 1.63
N PHE A 202 -0.61 -1.96 1.36
CA PHE A 202 -0.88 -1.34 0.06
C PHE A 202 -0.10 -2.02 -1.07
N ILE A 203 1.20 -2.29 -0.86
CA ILE A 203 2.05 -2.99 -1.84
C ILE A 203 1.52 -4.41 -2.11
N THR A 204 1.25 -5.19 -1.05
CA THR A 204 0.76 -6.57 -1.21
C THR A 204 -0.59 -6.61 -1.90
N ARG A 205 -1.50 -5.70 -1.54
CA ARG A 205 -2.81 -5.58 -2.18
C ARG A 205 -2.71 -5.26 -3.67
N THR A 206 -1.85 -4.30 -4.03
CA THR A 206 -1.66 -3.92 -5.45
C THR A 206 -1.01 -5.03 -6.26
N GLN A 207 -0.04 -5.76 -5.69
CA GLN A 207 0.56 -6.93 -6.33
C GLN A 207 -0.46 -8.05 -6.54
N ALA A 208 -1.28 -8.37 -5.53
CA ALA A 208 -2.34 -9.37 -5.64
C ALA A 208 -3.36 -9.02 -6.75
N GLN A 209 -3.78 -7.76 -6.82
CA GLN A 209 -4.68 -7.29 -7.88
C GLN A 209 -4.07 -7.42 -9.28
N ARG A 210 -2.80 -7.07 -9.44
CA ARG A 210 -2.08 -7.21 -10.73
C ARG A 210 -1.97 -8.68 -11.15
N THR A 211 -1.67 -9.57 -10.20
CA THR A 211 -1.59 -11.02 -10.48
C THR A 211 -2.95 -11.58 -10.90
N LEU A 212 -4.03 -11.25 -10.19
CA LEU A 212 -5.38 -11.66 -10.55
C LEU A 212 -5.81 -11.15 -11.93
N LEU A 213 -5.49 -9.89 -12.23
CA LEU A 213 -5.79 -9.31 -13.52
C LEU A 213 -5.03 -10.02 -14.65
N LYS A 214 -3.73 -10.31 -14.43
CA LYS A 214 -2.90 -11.05 -15.39
C LYS A 214 -3.47 -12.45 -15.65
N GLN A 215 -3.82 -13.20 -14.60
CA GLN A 215 -4.44 -14.53 -14.73
C GLN A 215 -5.76 -14.47 -15.50
N LYS A 216 -6.57 -13.44 -15.24
CA LYS A 216 -7.83 -13.25 -15.98
C LYS A 216 -7.58 -13.03 -17.48
N TYR A 217 -6.63 -12.17 -17.82
CA TYR A 217 -6.24 -11.93 -19.23
C TYR A 217 -5.70 -13.19 -19.90
N GLU A 218 -4.84 -13.95 -19.23
CA GLU A 218 -4.32 -15.22 -19.76
C GLU A 218 -5.44 -16.24 -19.99
N LEU A 219 -6.39 -16.34 -19.07
CA LEU A 219 -7.54 -17.22 -19.22
C LEU A 219 -8.45 -16.80 -20.38
N GLU A 220 -8.74 -15.51 -20.51
CA GLU A 220 -9.55 -14.98 -21.61
C GLU A 220 -8.85 -15.18 -22.95
N TYR A 221 -7.54 -14.94 -22.98
CA TYR A 221 -6.72 -15.16 -24.17
C TYR A 221 -6.71 -16.64 -24.59
N ALA A 222 -6.50 -17.56 -23.64
CA ALA A 222 -6.56 -19.00 -23.90
C ALA A 222 -7.94 -19.44 -24.42
N LYS A 223 -9.04 -18.96 -23.81
CA LYS A 223 -10.40 -19.23 -24.30
C LYS A 223 -10.61 -18.74 -25.74
N LYS A 224 -10.12 -17.53 -26.04
CA LYS A 224 -10.23 -16.95 -27.38
C LYS A 224 -9.43 -17.75 -28.43
N GLN A 225 -8.25 -18.25 -28.04
CA GLN A 225 -7.44 -19.13 -28.89
C GLN A 225 -8.16 -20.44 -29.23
N ILE A 226 -8.76 -21.08 -28.22
CA ILE A 226 -9.55 -22.32 -28.41
C ILE A 226 -10.75 -22.05 -29.33
N GLN A 227 -11.49 -20.97 -29.08
CA GLN A 227 -12.63 -20.59 -29.91
C GLN A 227 -12.21 -20.36 -31.36
N MET A 228 -11.15 -19.60 -31.58
CA MET A 228 -10.62 -19.32 -32.93
C MET A 228 -10.18 -20.61 -33.63
N GLY A 229 -9.56 -21.56 -32.91
CA GLY A 229 -9.20 -22.86 -33.44
C GLY A 229 -10.45 -23.63 -33.90
N ASN A 230 -11.49 -23.71 -33.08
CA ASN A 230 -12.76 -24.41 -33.41
C ASN A 230 -13.46 -23.76 -34.61
N GLU A 231 -13.55 -22.43 -34.66
CA GLU A 231 -14.12 -21.71 -35.80
C GLU A 231 -13.35 -21.95 -37.10
N THR A 232 -11.99 -22.02 -37.01
CA THR A 232 -11.14 -22.33 -38.16
C THR A 232 -11.42 -23.74 -38.70
N ILE A 233 -11.45 -24.75 -37.83
CA ILE A 233 -11.77 -26.13 -38.21
C ILE A 233 -13.16 -26.24 -38.87
N LEU A 234 -14.15 -25.59 -38.27
CA LEU A 234 -15.51 -25.57 -38.85
C LEU A 234 -15.54 -24.90 -40.24
N SER A 235 -14.76 -23.81 -40.42
CA SER A 235 -14.66 -23.10 -41.69
C SER A 235 -14.01 -23.97 -42.78
N ILE A 236 -12.98 -24.73 -42.39
CA ILE A 236 -12.33 -25.69 -43.30
C ILE A 236 -13.34 -26.81 -43.72
N ALA A 237 -14.03 -27.40 -42.75
CA ALA A 237 -15.03 -28.42 -43.00
C ALA A 237 -16.13 -27.92 -43.96
N ARG A 238 -16.65 -26.70 -43.72
CA ARG A 238 -17.64 -26.06 -44.60
C ARG A 238 -17.11 -25.82 -46.03
N THR A 239 -15.81 -25.48 -46.16
CA THR A 239 -15.21 -25.29 -47.47
C THR A 239 -15.16 -26.59 -48.29
N VAL A 240 -14.92 -27.71 -47.61
CA VAL A 240 -14.95 -29.02 -48.21
C VAL A 240 -16.37 -29.44 -48.56
N ASP A 241 -17.34 -29.24 -47.63
CA ASP A 241 -18.76 -29.50 -47.85
C ASP A 241 -19.30 -28.65 -49.03
N ALA A 242 -18.88 -27.39 -49.18
CA ALA A 242 -19.29 -26.52 -50.30
C ALA A 242 -18.77 -26.98 -51.66
N LYS A 243 -17.66 -27.72 -51.69
CA LYS A 243 -17.14 -28.33 -52.93
C LYS A 243 -17.96 -29.51 -53.38
N ASP A 244 -18.54 -30.28 -52.43
CA ASP A 244 -19.42 -31.42 -52.71
C ASP A 244 -20.90 -30.96 -52.68
N SER A 245 -21.50 -30.76 -53.84
CA SER A 245 -22.86 -30.23 -54.01
C SER A 245 -23.94 -31.02 -53.24
N ASN A 246 -23.62 -32.23 -52.80
CA ASN A 246 -24.53 -33.13 -52.07
C ASN A 246 -24.42 -33.06 -50.58
N THR A 247 -23.48 -32.29 -50.03
CA THR A 247 -23.09 -32.42 -48.61
C THR A 247 -23.13 -31.12 -47.79
N SER A 248 -24.02 -30.16 -48.17
CA SER A 248 -24.14 -28.93 -47.36
C SER A 248 -24.37 -29.28 -45.86
N GLU A 249 -23.45 -28.80 -45.00
CA GLU A 249 -23.47 -28.98 -43.53
C GLU A 249 -23.42 -30.45 -43.05
N HIS A 250 -23.10 -31.37 -43.92
CA HIS A 250 -22.92 -32.79 -43.66
C HIS A 250 -21.92 -33.04 -42.51
N SER A 251 -20.70 -32.50 -42.67
CA SER A 251 -19.64 -32.71 -41.72
C SER A 251 -20.03 -32.23 -40.29
N PHE A 252 -20.81 -31.14 -40.19
CA PHE A 252 -21.37 -30.69 -38.91
C PHE A 252 -22.32 -31.70 -38.29
N ARG A 253 -23.29 -32.21 -39.07
CA ARG A 253 -24.26 -33.19 -38.54
C ARG A 253 -23.61 -34.51 -38.14
N VAL A 254 -22.67 -35.01 -38.96
CA VAL A 254 -21.87 -36.21 -38.64
C VAL A 254 -21.10 -35.99 -37.31
N SER A 255 -20.55 -34.81 -37.07
CA SER A 255 -19.86 -34.50 -35.82
C SER A 255 -20.82 -34.52 -34.61
N GLU A 256 -22.03 -33.99 -34.73
CA GLU A 256 -23.03 -34.01 -33.65
C GLU A 256 -23.54 -35.45 -33.37
N TYR A 257 -23.78 -36.28 -34.38
CA TYR A 257 -24.11 -37.67 -34.19
C TYR A 257 -22.98 -38.45 -33.54
N SER A 258 -21.75 -38.26 -33.99
CA SER A 258 -20.57 -38.90 -33.40
C SER A 258 -20.40 -38.55 -31.93
N VAL A 259 -20.58 -37.27 -31.55
CA VAL A 259 -20.53 -36.83 -30.16
C VAL A 259 -21.65 -37.38 -29.30
N ALA A 260 -22.88 -37.55 -29.87
CA ALA A 260 -23.98 -38.17 -29.15
C ALA A 260 -23.68 -39.65 -28.82
N ILE A 261 -23.12 -40.40 -29.77
CA ILE A 261 -22.66 -41.77 -29.57
C ILE A 261 -21.53 -41.83 -28.53
N ALA A 262 -20.54 -40.97 -28.65
CA ALA A 262 -19.38 -40.90 -27.73
C ALA A 262 -19.82 -40.60 -26.27
N LYS A 263 -20.78 -39.69 -26.07
CA LYS A 263 -21.36 -39.41 -24.74
C LYS A 263 -22.02 -40.65 -24.14
N ARG A 264 -22.76 -41.43 -24.94
CA ARG A 264 -23.37 -42.69 -24.49
C ARG A 264 -22.30 -43.73 -24.12
N LEU A 265 -21.13 -43.69 -24.79
CA LEU A 265 -19.95 -44.49 -24.47
C LEU A 265 -19.13 -43.93 -23.30
N GLN A 266 -19.59 -42.87 -22.61
CA GLN A 266 -18.98 -42.23 -21.48
C GLN A 266 -17.58 -41.59 -21.76
N TYR A 267 -17.37 -41.08 -22.96
CA TYR A 267 -16.17 -40.32 -23.29
C TYR A 267 -16.06 -39.05 -22.41
N SER A 268 -14.85 -38.70 -22.03
CA SER A 268 -14.60 -37.38 -21.37
C SER A 268 -14.99 -36.25 -22.30
N LYS A 269 -15.20 -35.04 -21.71
CA LYS A 269 -15.50 -33.84 -22.50
C LYS A 269 -14.43 -33.55 -23.55
N GLU A 270 -13.18 -33.75 -23.19
CA GLU A 270 -12.02 -33.56 -24.08
C GLU A 270 -12.03 -34.55 -25.23
N LYS A 271 -12.26 -35.86 -24.94
CA LYS A 271 -12.34 -36.88 -25.95
C LYS A 271 -13.54 -36.71 -26.87
N CYS A 272 -14.67 -36.21 -26.36
CA CYS A 272 -15.83 -35.86 -27.20
C CYS A 272 -15.50 -34.70 -28.16
N GLU A 273 -14.71 -33.69 -27.69
CA GLU A 273 -14.33 -32.56 -28.53
C GLU A 273 -13.32 -32.98 -29.60
N ASN A 274 -12.34 -33.84 -29.28
CA ASN A 274 -11.42 -34.42 -30.25
C ASN A 274 -12.19 -35.20 -31.35
N LEU A 275 -13.13 -36.06 -30.94
CA LEU A 275 -13.95 -36.80 -31.89
C LEU A 275 -14.83 -35.88 -32.75
N ARG A 276 -15.37 -34.80 -32.20
CA ARG A 276 -16.10 -33.76 -32.94
C ARG A 276 -15.25 -33.22 -34.08
N GLN A 277 -14.02 -32.82 -33.76
CA GLN A 277 -13.08 -32.22 -34.72
C GLN A 277 -12.61 -33.24 -35.77
N MET A 278 -12.40 -34.51 -35.38
CA MET A 278 -12.12 -35.60 -36.31
C MET A 278 -13.30 -35.79 -37.29
N ALA A 279 -14.54 -35.81 -36.79
CA ALA A 279 -15.71 -35.97 -37.61
C ALA A 279 -15.97 -34.77 -38.55
N LEU A 280 -15.65 -33.54 -38.12
CA LEU A 280 -15.70 -32.37 -38.98
C LEU A 280 -14.71 -32.45 -40.16
N LEU A 281 -13.57 -33.13 -39.98
CA LEU A 281 -12.50 -33.18 -40.94
C LEU A 281 -12.40 -34.55 -41.69
N HIS A 282 -13.36 -35.49 -41.44
CA HIS A 282 -13.25 -36.83 -41.96
C HIS A 282 -13.15 -36.88 -43.49
N ASP A 283 -13.85 -35.99 -44.15
CA ASP A 283 -13.95 -35.88 -45.60
C ASP A 283 -13.00 -34.84 -46.26
N ILE A 284 -12.04 -34.27 -45.47
CA ILE A 284 -11.14 -33.19 -45.98
C ILE A 284 -10.42 -33.58 -47.28
N GLY A 285 -10.14 -34.84 -47.46
CA GLY A 285 -9.46 -35.32 -48.67
C GLY A 285 -10.26 -35.17 -49.98
N LYS A 286 -11.59 -34.92 -49.91
CA LYS A 286 -12.41 -34.58 -51.06
C LYS A 286 -11.96 -33.34 -51.79
N ILE A 287 -11.19 -32.46 -51.14
CA ILE A 287 -10.57 -31.30 -51.80
C ILE A 287 -9.67 -31.71 -52.95
N GLY A 288 -9.03 -32.87 -52.87
CA GLY A 288 -8.14 -33.41 -53.90
C GLY A 288 -8.87 -34.21 -55.00
N ILE A 289 -10.21 -34.42 -54.91
CA ILE A 289 -10.95 -35.13 -55.93
C ILE A 289 -11.41 -34.16 -57.01
N PRO A 290 -11.26 -34.53 -58.32
CA PRO A 290 -11.72 -33.70 -59.43
C PRO A 290 -13.24 -33.47 -59.38
N ASP A 291 -13.70 -32.24 -59.63
CA ASP A 291 -15.13 -31.87 -59.55
C ASP A 291 -15.98 -32.67 -60.51
N ALA A 292 -15.48 -33.05 -61.68
CA ALA A 292 -16.19 -33.91 -62.62
C ALA A 292 -16.49 -35.30 -62.09
N ILE A 293 -15.74 -35.79 -61.10
CA ILE A 293 -15.99 -37.07 -60.44
C ILE A 293 -16.82 -36.83 -59.17
N LEU A 294 -16.44 -35.85 -58.37
CA LEU A 294 -17.09 -35.56 -57.08
C LEU A 294 -18.58 -35.22 -57.29
N ASN A 295 -18.87 -34.37 -58.26
CA ASN A 295 -20.22 -33.84 -58.54
C ASN A 295 -20.87 -34.49 -59.79
N LYS A 296 -20.42 -35.69 -60.20
CA LYS A 296 -20.98 -36.36 -61.35
C LYS A 296 -22.44 -36.74 -61.16
N PRO A 297 -23.36 -36.30 -62.04
CA PRO A 297 -24.73 -36.74 -62.00
C PRO A 297 -24.84 -38.20 -62.44
N GLY A 298 -25.15 -39.09 -61.48
CA GLY A 298 -25.34 -40.51 -61.72
C GLY A 298 -24.28 -41.43 -61.12
N ARG A 299 -24.20 -42.69 -61.60
CA ARG A 299 -23.22 -43.64 -61.03
C ARG A 299 -21.81 -43.39 -61.56
N LEU A 300 -20.82 -43.52 -60.68
CA LEU A 300 -19.41 -43.53 -61.06
C LEU A 300 -19.04 -44.82 -61.78
N THR A 301 -18.14 -44.75 -62.74
CA THR A 301 -17.47 -45.94 -63.29
C THR A 301 -16.53 -46.55 -62.26
N ASP A 302 -16.05 -47.77 -62.47
CA ASP A 302 -15.09 -48.39 -61.54
C ASP A 302 -13.79 -47.58 -61.39
N GLU A 303 -13.32 -46.96 -62.48
CA GLU A 303 -12.15 -46.10 -62.47
C GLU A 303 -12.39 -44.79 -61.69
N GLU A 304 -13.56 -44.16 -61.91
CA GLU A 304 -13.95 -42.95 -61.19
C GLU A 304 -14.17 -43.26 -59.71
N TYR A 305 -14.75 -44.39 -59.37
CA TYR A 305 -14.91 -44.84 -58.00
C TYR A 305 -13.57 -45.11 -57.32
N ALA A 306 -12.58 -45.68 -58.04
CA ALA A 306 -11.22 -45.85 -57.54
C ALA A 306 -10.58 -44.49 -57.20
N VAL A 307 -10.80 -43.45 -58.03
CA VAL A 307 -10.35 -42.08 -57.72
C VAL A 307 -11.08 -41.52 -56.51
N MET A 308 -12.41 -41.70 -56.41
CA MET A 308 -13.21 -41.26 -55.30
C MET A 308 -12.69 -41.85 -53.96
N LYS A 309 -12.34 -43.13 -53.95
CA LYS A 309 -11.81 -43.79 -52.72
C LYS A 309 -10.49 -43.18 -52.25
N THR A 310 -9.75 -42.48 -53.11
CA THR A 310 -8.48 -41.84 -52.69
C THR A 310 -8.69 -40.70 -51.70
N HIS A 311 -9.89 -40.20 -51.50
CA HIS A 311 -10.14 -39.12 -50.51
C HIS A 311 -9.69 -39.51 -49.09
N VAL A 312 -9.84 -40.78 -48.70
CA VAL A 312 -9.42 -41.22 -47.35
C VAL A 312 -7.91 -41.13 -47.16
N THR A 313 -7.12 -41.59 -48.12
CA THR A 313 -5.66 -41.51 -48.06
C THR A 313 -5.17 -40.09 -48.19
N ARG A 314 -5.76 -39.27 -49.07
CA ARG A 314 -5.45 -37.83 -49.19
C ARG A 314 -5.82 -37.08 -47.90
N GLY A 315 -6.93 -37.39 -47.29
CA GLY A 315 -7.34 -36.80 -45.99
C GLY A 315 -6.34 -37.14 -44.90
N GLY A 316 -5.90 -38.40 -44.85
CA GLY A 316 -4.87 -38.81 -43.91
C GLY A 316 -3.55 -38.09 -44.12
N GLU A 317 -3.14 -37.88 -45.40
CA GLU A 317 -1.92 -37.11 -45.70
C GLU A 317 -2.03 -35.62 -45.34
N ILE A 318 -3.18 -34.99 -45.59
CA ILE A 318 -3.44 -33.59 -45.22
C ILE A 318 -3.36 -33.41 -43.68
N LEU A 319 -3.87 -34.36 -42.92
CA LEU A 319 -3.99 -34.29 -41.47
C LEU A 319 -2.80 -34.90 -40.71
N LYS A 320 -1.82 -35.52 -41.35
CA LYS A 320 -0.72 -36.25 -40.69
C LYS A 320 0.13 -35.35 -39.75
N ASP A 321 0.35 -34.09 -40.14
CA ASP A 321 1.16 -33.12 -39.41
C ASP A 321 0.32 -32.18 -38.52
N PHE A 322 -0.99 -32.45 -38.42
CA PHE A 322 -1.92 -31.65 -37.63
C PHE A 322 -1.87 -32.07 -36.16
N THR A 323 -1.09 -31.37 -35.33
CA THR A 323 -0.79 -31.75 -33.96
C THR A 323 -1.79 -31.19 -32.92
N MET A 324 -2.75 -30.34 -33.32
CA MET A 324 -3.70 -29.72 -32.41
C MET A 324 -4.80 -30.67 -31.95
N ILE A 325 -5.01 -31.77 -32.68
CA ILE A 325 -6.06 -32.79 -32.40
C ILE A 325 -5.37 -34.14 -32.39
N ASP A 326 -5.51 -34.87 -31.28
CA ASP A 326 -4.93 -36.20 -31.17
C ASP A 326 -5.52 -37.16 -32.19
N ASN A 327 -4.66 -37.81 -32.98
CA ASN A 327 -5.04 -38.83 -33.95
C ASN A 327 -6.11 -38.39 -34.98
N VAL A 328 -6.15 -37.10 -35.34
CA VAL A 328 -7.20 -36.55 -36.24
C VAL A 328 -7.27 -37.27 -37.58
N SER A 329 -6.13 -37.73 -38.10
CA SER A 329 -6.07 -38.51 -39.37
C SER A 329 -6.82 -39.84 -39.34
N VAL A 330 -7.05 -40.42 -38.17
CA VAL A 330 -7.77 -41.67 -37.96
C VAL A 330 -9.19 -41.61 -38.56
N GLY A 331 -9.90 -40.51 -38.26
CA GLY A 331 -11.25 -40.28 -38.81
C GLY A 331 -11.25 -40.27 -40.33
N ALA A 332 -10.31 -39.53 -40.95
CA ALA A 332 -10.21 -39.43 -42.41
C ALA A 332 -9.76 -40.74 -43.07
N LEU A 333 -8.84 -41.48 -42.46
CA LEU A 333 -8.29 -42.73 -43.03
C LEU A 333 -9.24 -43.90 -42.99
N TYR A 334 -10.01 -44.05 -41.91
CA TYR A 334 -10.68 -45.33 -41.60
C TYR A 334 -12.19 -45.26 -41.46
N HIS A 335 -12.87 -44.13 -41.69
CA HIS A 335 -14.33 -44.02 -41.57
C HIS A 335 -15.10 -44.86 -42.61
N HIS A 336 -14.47 -45.27 -43.72
CA HIS A 336 -15.01 -46.16 -44.72
C HIS A 336 -14.58 -47.62 -44.60
N GLU A 337 -13.85 -47.96 -43.53
CA GLU A 337 -13.65 -49.35 -43.16
C GLU A 337 -14.96 -50.01 -42.75
N ARG A 338 -15.14 -51.24 -43.04
CA ARG A 338 -16.36 -51.99 -42.70
C ARG A 338 -16.02 -53.04 -41.68
N TYR A 339 -16.97 -53.30 -40.77
CA TYR A 339 -16.75 -54.19 -39.65
C TYR A 339 -16.44 -55.67 -40.12
N ASP A 340 -16.94 -56.06 -41.27
CA ASP A 340 -16.63 -57.38 -41.92
C ASP A 340 -15.29 -57.43 -42.64
N GLY A 341 -14.57 -56.28 -42.76
CA GLY A 341 -13.28 -56.17 -43.50
C GLY A 341 -13.43 -55.93 -44.98
N SER A 342 -14.65 -55.77 -45.53
CA SER A 342 -14.91 -55.47 -46.93
C SER A 342 -14.82 -53.97 -47.29
N GLY A 343 -14.36 -53.13 -46.33
CA GLY A 343 -14.17 -51.71 -46.51
C GLY A 343 -12.96 -51.32 -47.36
N TYR A 344 -12.63 -50.04 -47.38
CA TYR A 344 -11.45 -49.51 -48.04
C TYR A 344 -10.79 -48.43 -47.14
N CYS A 345 -9.72 -48.35 -47.14
CA CYS A 345 -8.36 -48.03 -47.38
C CYS A 345 -7.40 -49.24 -47.18
N VAL A 346 -7.48 -49.89 -45.99
CA VAL A 346 -6.54 -50.92 -45.57
C VAL A 346 -7.20 -52.29 -45.50
N GLY A 347 -8.54 -52.35 -45.28
CA GLY A 347 -9.31 -53.55 -45.08
C GLY A 347 -9.23 -54.07 -43.65
N LEU A 348 -9.20 -53.19 -42.67
CA LEU A 348 -9.28 -53.55 -41.25
C LEU A 348 -10.62 -54.19 -40.91
N LYS A 349 -10.62 -55.13 -39.92
CA LYS A 349 -11.81 -55.89 -39.57
C LYS A 349 -12.10 -55.82 -38.06
N GLY A 350 -13.38 -55.68 -37.75
CA GLY A 350 -13.85 -55.73 -36.39
C GLY A 350 -13.26 -54.63 -35.51
N GLU A 351 -12.66 -55.04 -34.40
CA GLU A 351 -12.05 -54.10 -33.43
C GLU A 351 -10.67 -53.60 -33.85
N GLU A 352 -10.08 -54.12 -34.95
CA GLU A 352 -8.85 -53.54 -35.54
C GLU A 352 -9.11 -52.12 -36.10
N ILE A 353 -10.36 -51.84 -36.49
CA ILE A 353 -10.80 -50.50 -36.88
C ILE A 353 -10.82 -49.61 -35.60
N PRO A 354 -10.12 -48.51 -35.58
CA PRO A 354 -10.19 -47.60 -34.45
C PRO A 354 -11.61 -47.21 -34.09
N LEU A 355 -11.94 -47.20 -32.78
CA LEU A 355 -13.32 -46.96 -32.31
C LEU A 355 -13.87 -45.61 -32.82
N ASP A 356 -13.04 -44.57 -32.82
CA ASP A 356 -13.43 -43.24 -33.30
C ASP A 356 -13.82 -43.27 -34.80
N ALA A 357 -13.08 -44.01 -35.60
CA ALA A 357 -13.43 -44.20 -37.01
C ALA A 357 -14.74 -45.02 -37.21
N ARG A 358 -14.97 -46.06 -36.39
CA ARG A 358 -16.25 -46.81 -36.42
C ARG A 358 -17.43 -45.92 -36.06
N ILE A 359 -17.26 -45.02 -35.06
CA ILE A 359 -18.29 -44.05 -34.66
C ILE A 359 -18.56 -43.06 -35.82
N ILE A 360 -17.51 -42.50 -36.42
CA ILE A 360 -17.66 -41.57 -37.56
C ILE A 360 -18.30 -42.27 -38.75
N GLY A 361 -17.92 -43.52 -39.08
CA GLY A 361 -18.47 -44.28 -40.20
C GLY A 361 -19.94 -44.59 -40.10
N ILE A 362 -20.43 -44.93 -38.89
CA ILE A 362 -21.90 -45.14 -38.70
C ILE A 362 -22.65 -43.80 -38.71
N ALA A 363 -22.06 -42.72 -38.16
CA ALA A 363 -22.66 -41.38 -38.16
C ALA A 363 -22.74 -40.80 -39.58
N ASP A 364 -21.70 -41.00 -40.40
CA ASP A 364 -21.64 -40.62 -41.83
C ASP A 364 -22.73 -41.34 -42.63
N ALA A 365 -22.81 -42.67 -42.51
CA ALA A 365 -23.84 -43.45 -43.17
C ALA A 365 -25.25 -43.07 -42.74
N PHE A 366 -25.46 -42.78 -41.45
CA PHE A 366 -26.74 -42.31 -40.92
C PHE A 366 -27.14 -40.95 -41.51
N ASP A 367 -26.23 -39.99 -41.56
CA ASP A 367 -26.48 -38.70 -42.22
C ASP A 367 -26.75 -38.89 -43.72
N ALA A 368 -26.01 -39.73 -44.38
CA ALA A 368 -26.20 -40.01 -45.79
C ALA A 368 -27.59 -40.60 -46.09
N MET A 369 -28.19 -41.36 -45.19
CA MET A 369 -29.53 -41.93 -45.34
C MET A 369 -30.64 -40.94 -44.96
N THR A 370 -30.40 -40.08 -43.96
CA THR A 370 -31.41 -39.15 -43.44
C THR A 370 -31.38 -37.78 -44.12
N ALA A 371 -30.33 -37.45 -44.89
CA ALA A 371 -30.20 -36.20 -45.62
C ALA A 371 -31.03 -36.17 -46.90
N ASN A 372 -31.63 -35.01 -47.20
CA ASN A 372 -32.17 -34.71 -48.50
C ASN A 372 -30.99 -34.49 -49.50
N ARG A 373 -30.81 -35.35 -50.48
CA ARG A 373 -29.81 -35.19 -51.56
C ARG A 373 -30.48 -34.71 -52.85
N VAL A 374 -29.74 -34.02 -53.71
CA VAL A 374 -30.27 -33.46 -54.97
C VAL A 374 -31.02 -34.50 -55.80
N TYR A 375 -30.65 -35.76 -55.68
CA TYR A 375 -31.23 -36.86 -56.48
C TYR A 375 -32.11 -37.80 -55.66
N ARG A 376 -32.32 -37.58 -54.35
CA ARG A 376 -33.08 -38.48 -53.48
C ARG A 376 -33.67 -37.75 -52.29
N LYS A 377 -35.00 -37.91 -52.11
CA LYS A 377 -35.62 -37.42 -50.86
C LYS A 377 -35.12 -38.23 -49.67
N GLN A 378 -35.17 -37.58 -48.48
CA GLN A 378 -34.92 -38.20 -47.20
C GLN A 378 -35.63 -39.54 -47.10
N LEU A 379 -34.92 -40.58 -46.63
CA LEU A 379 -35.56 -41.87 -46.36
C LEU A 379 -36.43 -41.80 -45.11
N ASP A 380 -37.49 -42.60 -45.09
CA ASP A 380 -38.27 -42.77 -43.88
C ASP A 380 -37.38 -43.29 -42.74
N ILE A 381 -37.57 -42.78 -41.57
CA ILE A 381 -36.72 -43.15 -40.41
C ILE A 381 -36.84 -44.65 -40.09
N ASP A 382 -38.04 -45.25 -40.27
CA ASP A 382 -38.18 -46.65 -40.04
C ASP A 382 -37.41 -47.50 -41.06
N PHE A 383 -37.31 -47.05 -42.30
CA PHE A 383 -36.40 -47.64 -43.29
C PHE A 383 -34.94 -47.53 -42.88
N VAL A 384 -34.50 -46.39 -42.42
CA VAL A 384 -33.13 -46.19 -41.96
C VAL A 384 -32.79 -47.10 -40.78
N ILE A 385 -33.72 -47.25 -39.82
CA ILE A 385 -33.60 -48.17 -38.69
C ILE A 385 -33.43 -49.60 -39.19
N GLY A 386 -34.28 -49.99 -40.18
CA GLY A 386 -34.20 -51.33 -40.82
C GLY A 386 -32.85 -51.59 -41.48
N GLU A 387 -32.28 -50.63 -42.21
CA GLU A 387 -30.99 -50.72 -42.85
C GLU A 387 -29.83 -50.77 -41.82
N LEU A 388 -29.86 -49.98 -40.76
CA LEU A 388 -28.87 -50.04 -39.68
C LEU A 388 -28.85 -51.46 -39.05
N LYS A 389 -30.02 -52.02 -38.75
CA LYS A 389 -30.09 -53.36 -38.20
C LYS A 389 -29.58 -54.42 -39.18
N ARG A 390 -29.95 -54.31 -40.48
CA ARG A 390 -29.51 -55.24 -41.53
C ARG A 390 -27.99 -55.21 -41.72
N CYS A 391 -27.36 -54.05 -41.56
CA CYS A 391 -25.90 -53.82 -41.75
C CYS A 391 -25.11 -54.02 -40.46
N SER A 392 -25.73 -54.36 -39.33
CA SER A 392 -25.11 -54.70 -38.06
C SER A 392 -24.22 -55.92 -38.21
N GLY A 393 -22.99 -55.89 -37.73
CA GLY A 393 -22.00 -56.98 -37.84
C GLY A 393 -21.35 -57.11 -39.22
N THR A 394 -21.82 -56.38 -40.25
CA THR A 394 -21.23 -56.33 -41.58
C THR A 394 -20.59 -55.00 -41.90
N GLN A 395 -21.38 -53.97 -42.11
CA GLN A 395 -20.84 -52.61 -42.31
C GLN A 395 -20.49 -51.92 -41.00
N PHE A 396 -21.34 -52.09 -40.00
CA PHE A 396 -21.27 -51.40 -38.73
C PHE A 396 -20.97 -52.29 -37.55
N ASP A 397 -20.32 -51.75 -36.54
CA ASP A 397 -20.14 -52.40 -35.22
C ASP A 397 -21.51 -52.57 -34.55
N PRO A 398 -21.89 -53.82 -34.18
CA PRO A 398 -23.21 -54.08 -33.56
C PRO A 398 -23.46 -53.24 -32.31
N LYS A 399 -22.46 -53.03 -31.48
CA LYS A 399 -22.59 -52.18 -30.27
C LYS A 399 -22.92 -50.72 -30.61
N LEU A 400 -22.32 -50.17 -31.67
CA LEU A 400 -22.62 -48.83 -32.12
C LEU A 400 -23.98 -48.69 -32.76
N VAL A 401 -24.45 -49.73 -33.48
CA VAL A 401 -25.82 -49.78 -34.00
C VAL A 401 -26.82 -49.71 -32.86
N ASP A 402 -26.67 -50.56 -31.82
CA ASP A 402 -27.57 -50.58 -30.67
C ASP A 402 -27.59 -49.20 -29.94
N ILE A 403 -26.42 -48.56 -29.78
CA ILE A 403 -26.31 -47.23 -29.20
C ILE A 403 -27.03 -46.19 -30.05
N LEU A 404 -26.80 -46.17 -31.36
CA LEU A 404 -27.44 -45.20 -32.27
C LEU A 404 -28.95 -45.36 -32.26
N LEU A 405 -29.45 -46.61 -32.32
CA LEU A 405 -30.90 -46.89 -32.24
C LEU A 405 -31.50 -46.40 -30.92
N SER A 406 -30.80 -46.61 -29.78
CA SER A 406 -31.28 -46.11 -28.49
C SER A 406 -31.33 -44.60 -28.43
N LEU A 407 -30.37 -43.88 -29.08
CA LEU A 407 -30.34 -42.42 -29.14
C LEU A 407 -31.45 -41.83 -30.03
N ILE A 408 -31.86 -42.58 -31.06
CA ILE A 408 -33.03 -42.22 -31.91
C ILE A 408 -34.34 -42.43 -31.12
N GLU A 409 -34.47 -43.59 -30.43
CA GLU A 409 -35.65 -43.95 -29.68
C GLU A 409 -35.94 -43.02 -28.51
N ASP A 410 -34.88 -42.60 -27.75
CA ASP A 410 -35.04 -41.69 -26.61
C ASP A 410 -35.07 -40.21 -27.02
N GLY A 411 -35.03 -39.88 -28.32
CA GLY A 411 -35.09 -38.52 -28.86
C GLY A 411 -33.84 -37.68 -28.63
N THR A 412 -32.72 -38.26 -28.17
CA THR A 412 -31.41 -37.56 -28.05
C THR A 412 -30.91 -37.14 -29.42
N ILE A 413 -31.11 -37.99 -30.42
CA ILE A 413 -30.89 -37.67 -31.85
C ILE A 413 -32.26 -37.37 -32.48
N ASP A 414 -32.49 -36.08 -32.69
CA ASP A 414 -33.62 -35.54 -33.44
C ASP A 414 -33.10 -34.96 -34.76
N VAL A 415 -33.39 -35.69 -35.85
CA VAL A 415 -32.88 -35.36 -37.18
C VAL A 415 -33.39 -33.99 -37.63
N GLU A 416 -34.69 -33.69 -37.46
CA GLU A 416 -35.29 -32.43 -37.89
C GLU A 416 -34.71 -31.24 -37.16
N LYS A 417 -34.53 -31.38 -35.85
CA LYS A 417 -33.94 -30.36 -35.01
C LYS A 417 -32.46 -30.09 -35.33
N LEU A 418 -31.69 -31.14 -35.67
CA LEU A 418 -30.30 -30.98 -36.08
C LEU A 418 -30.18 -30.32 -37.45
N TYR A 419 -31.11 -30.60 -38.38
CA TYR A 419 -31.20 -29.90 -39.66
C TYR A 419 -31.55 -28.43 -39.52
N ALA A 420 -32.45 -28.08 -38.59
CA ALA A 420 -32.74 -26.68 -38.27
C ALA A 420 -31.54 -25.99 -37.67
N LYS A 421 -30.87 -26.62 -36.69
CA LYS A 421 -29.65 -26.09 -36.03
C LYS A 421 -28.49 -25.89 -36.98
N SER A 422 -28.30 -26.79 -37.95
CA SER A 422 -27.22 -26.68 -38.92
C SER A 422 -27.39 -25.46 -39.85
N LYS A 423 -28.64 -25.09 -40.19
CA LYS A 423 -28.98 -23.90 -40.97
C LYS A 423 -28.82 -22.59 -40.16
N ASP A 424 -29.21 -22.60 -38.89
CA ASP A 424 -29.04 -21.40 -38.01
C ASP A 424 -27.58 -21.07 -37.73
N CYS A 425 -26.67 -22.03 -37.77
CA CYS A 425 -25.26 -21.81 -37.66
C CYS A 425 -24.69 -20.94 -38.79
N LEU A 426 -25.40 -20.79 -39.90
CA LEU A 426 -25.05 -19.85 -41.01
C LEU A 426 -25.38 -18.39 -40.70
N LEU A 427 -26.34 -18.13 -39.78
CA LEU A 427 -26.80 -16.76 -39.47
C LEU A 427 -25.92 -16.03 -38.46
N TYR A 428 -25.06 -16.75 -37.70
CA TYR A 428 -24.20 -16.15 -36.68
C TYR A 428 -22.87 -15.58 -37.20
N THR A 429 -22.61 -15.58 -38.51
CA THR A 429 -21.42 -14.97 -39.13
C THR A 429 -21.69 -13.66 -39.87
N SER A 430 -22.87 -13.07 -39.70
CA SER A 430 -23.10 -11.69 -40.15
C SER A 430 -22.82 -10.76 -39.00
N PRO A 431 -21.78 -9.92 -39.08
CA PRO A 431 -21.59 -8.86 -38.12
C PRO A 431 -22.71 -7.81 -38.29
N SER A 432 -23.51 -7.63 -37.24
CA SER A 432 -24.34 -6.45 -37.09
C SER A 432 -23.55 -5.28 -36.56
#